data_b4460e95bc21476e0771ebbc5c65b1f8
#
_entry.id   b4460e95bc21476e0771ebbc5c65b1f8
#
_cell.length_a   1.000
_cell.length_b   1.000
_cell.length_c   1.000
_cell.angle_alpha   90.00
_cell.angle_beta   90.00
_cell.angle_gamma   90.00
#
_symmetry.space_group_name_H-M   'P 1'
#
loop_
_entity.id
_entity.type
_entity.pdbx_description
1 polymer ?
#
loop_
_entity_poly.entity_id
_entity_poly.type
_entity_poly.pdbx_seq_one_letter_code
_entity_poly.pdbx_strand_id
1 'polypeptide(L)'
;GFKEYFAVKALPNPVILQILKEEGCGVDCSSLTELMLSEACGFTGHEIMFSSNQTPVEDMQKAYELGAYINLDDATMVEFLERVAGVPQEIFCRYNPGGTFQLGESEEGFQVMDKPGDAKYGMTEQQMIDSYKKLMQKGAKQFGIHAFLASNTISDAYYPELAAILFRLAVRVQQATGAHISYINLSGGVGIPYRPEQTENDIMAIGEGVRKKFEEILVPAGMGDVAIFSEMGRLPPAPTVHWCPPSSTKSTFIRSTLVWTLAPQT
;
A
#
# COMPACT_ATOMS: atom_id res chain seq x y z
N GLY A 1 -4.69 -2.37 -13.60
CA GLY A 1 -3.20 -2.32 -13.51
C GLY A 1 -2.71 -2.69 -12.12
N PHE A 2 -1.43 -3.01 -12.02
CA PHE A 2 -0.76 -3.28 -10.74
C PHE A 2 0.50 -2.42 -10.62
N LYS A 3 0.80 -1.92 -9.41
CA LYS A 3 2.05 -1.20 -9.12
C LYS A 3 2.52 -1.50 -7.70
N GLU A 4 3.81 -1.80 -7.57
CA GLU A 4 4.50 -1.96 -6.29
C GLU A 4 5.10 -0.63 -5.85
N TYR A 5 4.93 -0.29 -4.59
CA TYR A 5 5.60 0.80 -3.89
C TYR A 5 6.48 0.22 -2.80
N PHE A 6 7.78 0.39 -2.90
CA PHE A 6 8.70 -0.11 -1.90
C PHE A 6 8.68 0.75 -0.63
N ALA A 7 8.44 0.15 0.52
CA ALA A 7 8.47 0.85 1.80
C ALA A 7 9.91 1.27 2.17
N VAL A 8 10.23 2.56 2.01
CA VAL A 8 11.59 3.11 2.17
C VAL A 8 12.18 2.81 3.54
N LYS A 9 11.35 2.84 4.59
CA LYS A 9 11.74 2.52 5.98
C LYS A 9 12.39 1.14 6.15
N ALA A 10 12.06 0.19 5.27
CA ALA A 10 12.60 -1.17 5.37
C ALA A 10 14.08 -1.25 5.00
N LEU A 11 14.52 -0.47 4.00
CA LEU A 11 15.91 -0.40 3.57
C LEU A 11 16.17 0.94 2.85
N PRO A 12 16.44 2.04 3.60
CA PRO A 12 16.63 3.38 3.06
C PRO A 12 18.01 3.54 2.42
N ASN A 13 18.29 2.77 1.38
CA ASN A 13 19.56 2.77 0.67
C ASN A 13 19.40 3.31 -0.76
N PRO A 14 20.07 4.43 -1.14
CA PRO A 14 19.91 5.05 -2.46
C PRO A 14 20.14 4.11 -3.63
N VAL A 15 21.13 3.21 -3.54
CA VAL A 15 21.43 2.26 -4.61
C VAL A 15 20.29 1.25 -4.81
N ILE A 16 19.71 0.77 -3.72
CA ILE A 16 18.56 -0.14 -3.77
C ILE A 16 17.35 0.59 -4.35
N LEU A 17 17.07 1.82 -3.91
CA LEU A 17 15.97 2.62 -4.43
C LEU A 17 16.10 2.89 -5.93
N GLN A 18 17.31 3.15 -6.42
CA GLN A 18 17.57 3.31 -7.85
C GLN A 18 17.32 2.03 -8.64
N ILE A 19 17.75 0.86 -8.14
CA ILE A 19 17.46 -0.44 -8.77
C ILE A 19 15.95 -0.67 -8.84
N LEU A 20 15.22 -0.43 -7.74
CA LEU A 20 13.77 -0.56 -7.68
C LEU A 20 13.07 0.38 -8.68
N LYS A 21 13.56 1.61 -8.81
CA LYS A 21 13.06 2.56 -9.80
C LYS A 21 13.27 2.07 -11.24
N GLU A 22 14.44 1.53 -11.56
CA GLU A 22 14.74 0.95 -12.88
C GLU A 22 13.79 -0.21 -13.23
N GLU A 23 13.33 -0.96 -12.21
CA GLU A 23 12.34 -2.05 -12.36
C GLU A 23 10.88 -1.55 -12.35
N GLY A 24 10.64 -0.23 -12.29
CA GLY A 24 9.31 0.38 -12.35
C GLY A 24 8.57 0.48 -11.03
N CYS A 25 9.20 0.14 -9.90
CA CYS A 25 8.60 0.34 -8.58
C CYS A 25 8.47 1.81 -8.24
N GLY A 26 7.42 2.15 -7.49
CA GLY A 26 7.36 3.37 -6.71
C GLY A 26 7.99 3.21 -5.33
N VAL A 27 7.83 4.22 -4.49
CA VAL A 27 8.26 4.22 -3.09
C VAL A 27 7.12 4.61 -2.16
N ASP A 28 7.00 3.92 -1.01
CA ASP A 28 6.14 4.31 0.11
C ASP A 28 6.97 5.01 1.18
N CYS A 29 6.60 6.25 1.47
CA CYS A 29 7.25 7.15 2.44
C CYS A 29 6.31 7.45 3.61
N SER A 30 6.85 7.49 4.81
CA SER A 30 6.11 7.78 6.05
C SER A 30 6.63 9.01 6.79
N SER A 31 7.66 9.69 6.26
CA SER A 31 8.31 10.84 6.89
C SER A 31 8.98 11.76 5.87
N LEU A 32 9.26 13.01 6.30
CA LEU A 32 10.01 13.99 5.51
C LEU A 32 11.36 13.44 5.03
N THR A 33 12.09 12.74 5.90
CA THR A 33 13.40 12.17 5.55
C THR A 33 13.29 11.15 4.42
N GLU A 34 12.26 10.31 4.43
CA GLU A 34 12.02 9.34 3.37
C GLU A 34 11.60 10.03 2.06
N LEU A 35 10.80 11.09 2.12
CA LEU A 35 10.44 11.92 0.97
C LEU A 35 11.68 12.59 0.35
N MET A 36 12.55 13.20 1.17
CA MET A 36 13.79 13.81 0.72
C MET A 36 14.76 12.80 0.09
N LEU A 37 14.88 11.62 0.68
CA LEU A 37 15.70 10.53 0.12
C LEU A 37 15.17 10.07 -1.22
N SER A 38 13.86 9.89 -1.33
CA SER A 38 13.20 9.46 -2.56
C SER A 38 13.36 10.50 -3.68
N GLU A 39 13.18 11.79 -3.35
CA GLU A 39 13.45 12.89 -4.29
C GLU A 39 14.91 12.90 -4.76
N ALA A 40 15.87 12.74 -3.84
CA ALA A 40 17.30 12.66 -4.18
C ALA A 40 17.63 11.45 -5.06
N CYS A 41 16.86 10.37 -4.99
CA CYS A 41 16.93 9.22 -5.89
C CYS A 41 16.14 9.42 -7.20
N GLY A 42 15.52 10.59 -7.39
CA GLY A 42 14.82 10.98 -8.62
C GLY A 42 13.37 10.51 -8.71
N PHE A 43 12.74 10.02 -7.63
CA PHE A 43 11.31 9.74 -7.62
C PHE A 43 10.49 11.02 -7.57
N THR A 44 9.39 11.06 -8.31
CA THR A 44 8.51 12.24 -8.42
C THR A 44 7.06 11.85 -8.63
N GLY A 45 6.14 12.71 -8.23
CA GLY A 45 4.71 12.55 -8.52
C GLY A 45 4.16 11.21 -8.02
N HIS A 46 3.46 10.52 -8.89
CA HIS A 46 2.81 9.23 -8.62
C HIS A 46 3.77 8.04 -8.51
N GLU A 47 5.07 8.28 -8.56
CA GLU A 47 6.06 7.29 -8.13
C GLU A 47 6.21 7.23 -6.60
N ILE A 48 5.61 8.19 -5.87
CA ILE A 48 5.67 8.30 -4.41
C ILE A 48 4.28 8.11 -3.84
N MET A 49 4.13 7.17 -2.91
CA MET A 49 3.04 7.07 -1.97
C MET A 49 3.49 7.68 -0.64
N PHE A 50 2.65 8.49 -0.01
CA PHE A 50 2.91 9.05 1.31
C PHE A 50 1.83 8.63 2.30
N SER A 51 2.20 7.77 3.24
CA SER A 51 1.32 7.21 4.28
C SER A 51 1.92 7.47 5.66
N SER A 52 1.32 8.40 6.43
CA SER A 52 1.80 8.79 7.74
C SER A 52 0.64 8.91 8.74
N ASN A 53 0.86 8.47 9.99
CA ASN A 53 -0.16 8.46 11.06
C ASN A 53 -0.12 9.73 11.92
N GLN A 54 1.07 10.32 12.07
CA GLN A 54 1.30 11.56 12.84
C GLN A 54 2.07 12.50 11.94
N THR A 55 1.35 13.20 11.09
CA THR A 55 1.95 13.96 9.98
C THR A 55 2.21 15.40 10.40
N PRO A 56 3.49 15.81 10.57
CA PRO A 56 3.87 17.21 10.69
C PRO A 56 3.47 18.03 9.47
N VAL A 57 3.38 19.34 9.65
CA VAL A 57 3.03 20.27 8.54
C VAL A 57 4.02 20.17 7.39
N GLU A 58 5.33 20.16 7.71
CA GLU A 58 6.40 20.05 6.72
C GLU A 58 6.37 18.76 5.90
N ASP A 59 6.03 17.64 6.51
CA ASP A 59 5.91 16.35 5.83
C ASP A 59 4.76 16.38 4.81
N MET A 60 3.59 16.90 5.23
CA MET A 60 2.43 17.03 4.38
C MET A 60 2.67 17.99 3.22
N GLN A 61 3.31 19.13 3.50
CA GLN A 61 3.66 20.12 2.47
C GLN A 61 4.65 19.54 1.45
N LYS A 62 5.67 18.81 1.93
CA LYS A 62 6.65 18.18 1.04
C LYS A 62 6.03 17.09 0.17
N ALA A 63 5.17 16.25 0.72
CA ALA A 63 4.46 15.24 -0.04
C ALA A 63 3.58 15.87 -1.14
N TYR A 64 2.87 16.95 -0.80
CA TYR A 64 2.06 17.71 -1.76
C TYR A 64 2.91 18.39 -2.84
N GLU A 65 4.03 19.03 -2.46
CA GLU A 65 4.99 19.66 -3.38
C GLU A 65 5.56 18.68 -4.41
N LEU A 66 5.88 17.46 -3.97
CA LEU A 66 6.38 16.40 -4.83
C LEU A 66 5.30 15.80 -5.75
N GLY A 67 4.03 16.16 -5.55
CA GLY A 67 2.90 15.55 -6.27
C GLY A 67 2.65 14.10 -5.91
N ALA A 68 3.06 13.67 -4.73
CA ALA A 68 2.89 12.30 -4.24
C ALA A 68 1.41 11.95 -4.08
N TYR A 69 1.07 10.67 -4.21
CA TYR A 69 -0.18 10.17 -3.66
C TYR A 69 -0.17 10.33 -2.14
N ILE A 70 -1.15 11.02 -1.60
CA ILE A 70 -1.30 11.23 -0.15
C ILE A 70 -2.39 10.31 0.38
N ASN A 71 -2.07 9.54 1.41
CA ASN A 71 -3.00 8.67 2.10
C ASN A 71 -3.36 9.24 3.47
N LEU A 72 -4.63 9.61 3.65
CA LEU A 72 -5.12 10.17 4.90
C LEU A 72 -5.46 9.04 5.88
N ASP A 73 -4.79 9.05 7.03
CA ASP A 73 -4.98 8.03 8.07
C ASP A 73 -6.27 8.25 8.88
N ASP A 74 -6.73 9.49 9.01
CA ASP A 74 -7.86 9.87 9.85
C ASP A 74 -8.74 10.94 9.19
N ALA A 75 -10.03 10.96 9.52
CA ALA A 75 -10.99 11.90 8.94
C ALA A 75 -10.68 13.39 9.25
N THR A 76 -9.99 13.68 10.36
CA THR A 76 -9.56 15.05 10.71
C THR A 76 -8.46 15.56 9.79
N MET A 77 -7.74 14.67 9.13
CA MET A 77 -6.68 15.04 8.19
C MET A 77 -7.21 15.72 6.91
N VAL A 78 -8.50 15.59 6.59
CA VAL A 78 -9.10 16.29 5.43
C VAL A 78 -8.98 17.81 5.59
N GLU A 79 -9.38 18.35 6.75
CA GLU A 79 -9.27 19.78 7.02
C GLU A 79 -7.83 20.22 7.29
N PHE A 80 -7.02 19.33 7.87
CA PHE A 80 -5.60 19.60 8.05
C PHE A 80 -4.88 19.76 6.70
N LEU A 81 -5.05 18.80 5.78
CA LEU A 81 -4.46 18.84 4.42
C LEU A 81 -4.84 20.10 3.68
N GLU A 82 -6.15 20.44 3.64
CA GLU A 82 -6.64 21.66 2.99
C GLU A 82 -5.96 22.91 3.52
N ARG A 83 -5.81 23.01 4.85
CA ARG A 83 -5.21 24.18 5.50
C ARG A 83 -3.73 24.34 5.25
N VAL A 84 -2.97 23.23 5.17
CA VAL A 84 -1.49 23.29 5.15
C VAL A 84 -0.88 23.13 3.76
N ALA A 85 -1.59 22.51 2.83
CA ALA A 85 -1.04 22.20 1.51
C ALA A 85 -2.06 22.39 0.36
N GLY A 86 -3.35 22.22 0.63
CA GLY A 86 -4.40 22.13 -0.39
C GLY A 86 -4.80 20.67 -0.67
N VAL A 87 -5.93 20.48 -1.37
CA VAL A 87 -6.44 19.15 -1.70
C VAL A 87 -6.02 18.75 -3.10
N PRO A 88 -5.27 17.64 -3.28
CA PRO A 88 -4.88 17.15 -4.60
C PRO A 88 -6.09 16.55 -5.34
N GLN A 89 -5.97 16.38 -6.65
CA GLN A 89 -7.03 15.76 -7.46
C GLN A 89 -7.18 14.26 -7.20
N GLU A 90 -6.11 13.61 -6.74
CA GLU A 90 -6.04 12.18 -6.44
C GLU A 90 -5.63 12.00 -4.98
N ILE A 91 -6.46 11.30 -4.21
CA ILE A 91 -6.28 11.19 -2.75
C ILE A 91 -6.70 9.82 -2.24
N PHE A 92 -5.98 9.31 -1.27
CA PHE A 92 -6.28 8.05 -0.60
C PHE A 92 -6.79 8.28 0.82
N CYS A 93 -7.64 7.37 1.28
CA CYS A 93 -8.01 7.26 2.68
C CYS A 93 -7.74 5.84 3.19
N ARG A 94 -7.20 5.76 4.41
CA ARG A 94 -6.96 4.49 5.06
C ARG A 94 -8.21 3.97 5.73
N TYR A 95 -8.57 2.74 5.41
CA TYR A 95 -9.69 2.02 6.01
C TYR A 95 -9.26 1.19 7.22
N ASN A 96 -10.10 1.20 8.25
CA ASN A 96 -10.05 0.29 9.38
C ASN A 96 -11.34 -0.53 9.43
N PRO A 97 -11.31 -1.86 9.18
CA PRO A 97 -12.49 -2.70 9.20
C PRO A 97 -13.09 -2.92 10.60
N GLY A 98 -12.43 -2.44 11.66
CA GLY A 98 -12.84 -2.70 13.02
C GLY A 98 -12.75 -4.19 13.40
N GLY A 99 -13.51 -4.61 14.39
CA GLY A 99 -13.52 -6.01 14.88
C GLY A 99 -14.14 -7.04 13.92
N THR A 100 -14.51 -6.66 12.69
CA THR A 100 -15.13 -7.55 11.70
C THR A 100 -14.13 -8.30 10.84
N PHE A 101 -12.84 -7.96 10.90
CA PHE A 101 -11.80 -8.67 10.18
C PHE A 101 -11.44 -9.96 10.93
N GLN A 102 -11.95 -11.07 10.43
CA GLN A 102 -11.59 -12.42 10.91
C GLN A 102 -11.08 -13.21 9.70
N LEU A 103 -9.83 -13.64 9.75
CA LEU A 103 -9.39 -14.78 8.97
C LEU A 103 -9.87 -16.03 9.70
N GLY A 104 -10.35 -17.03 8.93
CA GLY A 104 -10.92 -18.25 9.49
C GLY A 104 -10.05 -18.86 10.59
N GLU A 105 -10.68 -19.54 11.54
CA GLU A 105 -10.12 -20.05 12.81
C GLU A 105 -8.92 -21.01 12.70
N SER A 106 -8.38 -21.28 11.50
CA SER A 106 -7.46 -22.36 11.22
C SER A 106 -6.00 -21.98 10.95
N GLU A 107 -5.63 -20.69 10.95
CA GLU A 107 -4.25 -20.30 10.62
C GLU A 107 -3.46 -19.88 11.86
N GLU A 108 -2.77 -20.83 12.47
CA GLU A 108 -1.67 -20.59 13.41
C GLU A 108 -0.54 -19.84 12.66
N GLY A 109 -0.27 -18.61 13.06
CA GLY A 109 0.83 -17.80 12.48
C GLY A 109 0.41 -16.43 11.94
N PHE A 110 -0.87 -16.15 11.89
CA PHE A 110 -1.37 -14.85 11.51
C PHE A 110 -1.29 -13.86 12.67
N GLN A 111 -0.38 -12.91 12.56
CA GLN A 111 -0.25 -11.82 13.53
C GLN A 111 -0.84 -10.55 12.96
N VAL A 112 -2.10 -10.29 13.26
CA VAL A 112 -2.68 -8.92 13.10
C VAL A 112 -1.92 -8.01 14.05
N MET A 113 -1.44 -6.86 13.58
CA MET A 113 -0.66 -5.93 14.42
C MET A 113 -1.44 -5.45 15.64
N ASP A 114 -2.76 -5.31 15.48
CA ASP A 114 -3.72 -5.04 16.55
C ASP A 114 -5.03 -5.78 16.22
N LYS A 115 -5.84 -6.07 17.23
CA LYS A 115 -7.23 -6.46 16.95
C LYS A 115 -7.85 -5.28 16.18
N PRO A 116 -8.44 -5.47 14.99
CA PRO A 116 -8.94 -4.35 14.19
C PRO A 116 -9.90 -3.43 14.95
N GLY A 117 -10.62 -3.97 15.97
CA GLY A 117 -11.47 -3.18 16.85
C GLY A 117 -10.71 -2.26 17.82
N ASP A 118 -9.45 -2.56 18.10
CA ASP A 118 -8.58 -1.79 18.99
C ASP A 118 -7.58 -0.92 18.20
N ALA A 119 -7.55 -1.05 16.88
CA ALA A 119 -6.61 -0.32 16.03
C ALA A 119 -6.91 1.19 16.06
N LYS A 120 -5.85 1.98 16.27
CA LYS A 120 -5.92 3.46 16.36
C LYS A 120 -5.94 4.14 14.98
N TYR A 121 -5.66 3.40 13.92
CA TYR A 121 -5.37 3.91 12.59
C TYR A 121 -6.46 3.55 11.61
N GLY A 122 -6.72 4.49 10.70
CA GLY A 122 -7.70 4.32 9.63
C GLY A 122 -9.12 4.77 10.03
N MET A 123 -9.93 4.95 9.01
CA MET A 123 -11.32 5.42 9.08
C MET A 123 -12.28 4.25 9.05
N THR A 124 -13.38 4.34 9.77
CA THR A 124 -14.55 3.47 9.55
C THR A 124 -15.15 3.72 8.17
N GLU A 125 -16.00 2.81 7.68
CA GLU A 125 -16.69 2.99 6.39
C GLU A 125 -17.48 4.30 6.34
N GLN A 126 -18.19 4.66 7.41
CA GLN A 126 -18.94 5.92 7.47
C GLN A 126 -18.04 7.15 7.42
N GLN A 127 -16.91 7.12 8.15
CA GLN A 127 -15.92 8.21 8.10
C GLN A 127 -15.30 8.37 6.72
N MET A 128 -15.05 7.26 6.00
CA MET A 128 -14.56 7.30 4.61
C MET A 128 -15.60 7.93 3.68
N ILE A 129 -16.85 7.51 3.77
CA ILE A 129 -17.96 8.09 2.98
C ILE A 129 -18.04 9.60 3.18
N ASP A 130 -18.01 10.05 4.44
CA ASP A 130 -18.09 11.47 4.77
C ASP A 130 -16.84 12.23 4.32
N SER A 131 -15.66 11.63 4.47
CA SER A 131 -14.40 12.22 4.02
C SER A 131 -14.35 12.36 2.49
N TYR A 132 -14.79 11.35 1.74
CA TYR A 132 -14.81 11.45 0.28
C TYR A 132 -15.80 12.49 -0.23
N LYS A 133 -16.99 12.61 0.39
CA LYS A 133 -17.91 13.70 0.06
C LYS A 133 -17.29 15.08 0.29
N LYS A 134 -16.59 15.27 1.41
CA LYS A 134 -15.85 16.52 1.69
C LYS A 134 -14.74 16.78 0.67
N LEU A 135 -13.93 15.77 0.37
CA LEU A 135 -12.83 15.87 -0.58
C LEU A 135 -13.32 16.18 -2.00
N MET A 136 -14.44 15.58 -2.44
CA MET A 136 -15.08 15.92 -3.72
C MET A 136 -15.50 17.40 -3.77
N GLN A 137 -16.10 17.92 -2.70
CA GLN A 137 -16.47 19.34 -2.61
C GLN A 137 -15.26 20.26 -2.68
N LYS A 138 -14.08 19.79 -2.25
CA LYS A 138 -12.80 20.50 -2.27
C LYS A 138 -11.99 20.30 -3.56
N GLY A 139 -12.53 19.57 -4.53
CA GLY A 139 -11.96 19.44 -5.87
C GLY A 139 -11.22 18.13 -6.18
N ALA A 140 -11.19 17.17 -5.26
CA ALA A 140 -10.67 15.85 -5.55
C ALA A 140 -11.57 15.12 -6.55
N LYS A 141 -10.98 14.34 -7.47
CA LYS A 141 -11.68 13.69 -8.59
C LYS A 141 -11.51 12.17 -8.59
N GLN A 142 -10.35 11.68 -8.16
CA GLN A 142 -10.03 10.26 -8.15
C GLN A 142 -9.63 9.85 -6.73
N PHE A 143 -10.10 8.69 -6.33
CA PHE A 143 -9.99 8.24 -4.95
C PHE A 143 -9.34 6.87 -4.86
N GLY A 144 -8.50 6.71 -3.86
CA GLY A 144 -7.89 5.44 -3.51
C GLY A 144 -8.30 4.98 -2.12
N ILE A 145 -8.43 3.67 -1.95
CA ILE A 145 -8.65 3.02 -0.65
C ILE A 145 -7.37 2.30 -0.26
N HIS A 146 -6.95 2.49 0.97
CA HIS A 146 -5.78 1.84 1.56
C HIS A 146 -6.18 1.09 2.83
N ALA A 147 -5.54 -0.03 3.15
CA ALA A 147 -5.61 -0.64 4.47
C ALA A 147 -4.32 -1.39 4.79
N PHE A 148 -3.84 -1.24 6.02
CA PHE A 148 -2.68 -1.96 6.55
C PHE A 148 -3.06 -2.62 7.87
N LEU A 149 -3.23 -3.95 7.86
CA LEU A 149 -3.80 -4.70 8.98
C LEU A 149 -2.83 -5.72 9.58
N ALA A 150 -1.77 -6.08 8.85
CA ALA A 150 -0.83 -7.11 9.30
C ALA A 150 0.61 -6.82 8.88
N SER A 151 1.55 -7.40 9.60
CA SER A 151 2.98 -7.33 9.30
C SER A 151 3.59 -8.72 9.46
N ASN A 152 4.46 -9.09 8.53
CA ASN A 152 5.14 -10.38 8.48
C ASN A 152 4.16 -11.59 8.49
N THR A 153 3.15 -11.50 7.64
CA THR A 153 2.17 -12.58 7.50
C THR A 153 2.74 -13.71 6.65
N ILE A 154 2.72 -14.94 7.21
CA ILE A 154 3.14 -16.15 6.51
C ILE A 154 1.88 -16.94 6.15
N SER A 155 1.05 -16.36 5.27
CA SER A 155 -0.20 -16.94 4.80
C SER A 155 -0.55 -16.41 3.42
N ASP A 156 -0.68 -17.32 2.46
CA ASP A 156 -1.06 -17.00 1.09
C ASP A 156 -2.53 -16.55 1.00
N ALA A 157 -3.36 -16.88 1.99
CA ALA A 157 -4.78 -16.51 2.01
C ALA A 157 -5.04 -15.07 2.47
N TYR A 158 -4.11 -14.46 3.20
CA TYR A 158 -4.32 -13.12 3.79
C TYR A 158 -4.64 -12.05 2.76
N TYR A 159 -3.82 -11.93 1.71
CA TYR A 159 -4.00 -10.88 0.70
C TYR A 159 -5.27 -11.04 -0.13
N PRO A 160 -5.64 -12.24 -0.62
CA PRO A 160 -6.93 -12.44 -1.27
C PRO A 160 -8.13 -12.05 -0.39
N GLU A 161 -8.09 -12.35 0.90
CA GLU A 161 -9.17 -11.98 1.83
C GLU A 161 -9.20 -10.47 2.11
N LEU A 162 -8.05 -9.84 2.33
CA LEU A 162 -7.95 -8.38 2.43
C LEU A 162 -8.47 -7.70 1.16
N ALA A 163 -8.06 -8.18 -0.01
CA ALA A 163 -8.53 -7.68 -1.30
C ALA A 163 -10.05 -7.78 -1.42
N ALA A 164 -10.64 -8.92 -1.07
CA ALA A 164 -12.09 -9.10 -1.12
C ALA A 164 -12.84 -8.10 -0.22
N ILE A 165 -12.31 -7.78 0.96
CA ILE A 165 -12.88 -6.78 1.86
C ILE A 165 -12.81 -5.38 1.24
N LEU A 166 -11.63 -4.97 0.74
CA LEU A 166 -11.44 -3.65 0.16
C LEU A 166 -12.22 -3.47 -1.15
N PHE A 167 -12.33 -4.51 -1.97
CA PHE A 167 -13.12 -4.48 -3.20
C PHE A 167 -14.60 -4.29 -2.92
N ARG A 168 -15.17 -5.03 -1.96
CA ARG A 168 -16.56 -4.81 -1.54
C ARG A 168 -16.78 -3.43 -0.92
N LEU A 169 -15.82 -2.94 -0.13
CA LEU A 169 -15.84 -1.59 0.41
C LEU A 169 -15.85 -0.54 -0.71
N ALA A 170 -14.98 -0.69 -1.71
CA ALA A 170 -14.88 0.22 -2.85
C ALA A 170 -16.22 0.34 -3.58
N VAL A 171 -16.88 -0.79 -3.86
CA VAL A 171 -18.22 -0.80 -4.48
C VAL A 171 -19.23 -0.03 -3.63
N ARG A 172 -19.28 -0.29 -2.31
CA ARG A 172 -20.23 0.41 -1.42
C ARG A 172 -19.94 1.90 -1.31
N VAL A 173 -18.67 2.29 -1.15
CA VAL A 173 -18.26 3.69 -1.04
C VAL A 173 -18.57 4.44 -2.33
N GLN A 174 -18.27 3.87 -3.50
CA GLN A 174 -18.61 4.48 -4.79
C GLN A 174 -20.10 4.65 -4.96
N GLN A 175 -20.90 3.65 -4.61
CA GLN A 175 -22.37 3.73 -4.65
C GLN A 175 -22.94 4.79 -3.71
N ALA A 176 -22.37 4.92 -2.50
CA ALA A 176 -22.86 5.86 -1.47
C ALA A 176 -22.46 7.32 -1.72
N THR A 177 -21.39 7.54 -2.47
CA THR A 177 -20.79 8.88 -2.63
C THR A 177 -20.84 9.39 -4.07
N GLY A 178 -20.83 8.51 -5.07
CA GLY A 178 -20.54 8.83 -6.47
C GLY A 178 -19.06 9.13 -6.72
N ALA A 179 -18.18 8.93 -5.74
CA ALA A 179 -16.74 9.11 -5.89
C ALA A 179 -16.19 8.06 -6.88
N HIS A 180 -15.33 8.48 -7.80
CA HIS A 180 -14.65 7.55 -8.70
C HIS A 180 -13.45 6.91 -7.99
N ILE A 181 -13.62 5.64 -7.58
CA ILE A 181 -12.56 4.85 -6.96
C ILE A 181 -11.67 4.31 -8.07
N SER A 182 -10.45 4.84 -8.17
CA SER A 182 -9.48 4.49 -9.21
C SER A 182 -8.40 3.54 -8.72
N TYR A 183 -8.18 3.48 -7.40
CA TYR A 183 -7.04 2.80 -6.80
C TYR A 183 -7.44 2.02 -5.55
N ILE A 184 -6.88 0.83 -5.38
CA ILE A 184 -6.97 0.07 -4.13
C ILE A 184 -5.57 -0.39 -3.76
N ASN A 185 -5.10 0.08 -2.60
CA ASN A 185 -3.78 -0.21 -2.06
C ASN A 185 -3.92 -1.26 -0.94
N LEU A 186 -3.40 -2.45 -1.21
CA LEU A 186 -3.40 -3.58 -0.27
C LEU A 186 -2.29 -3.46 0.77
N SER A 187 -1.47 -2.39 0.69
CA SER A 187 -0.31 -2.14 1.54
C SER A 187 0.73 -3.26 1.52
N GLY A 188 1.51 -3.38 2.58
CA GLY A 188 2.54 -4.39 2.76
C GLY A 188 2.09 -5.55 3.67
N GLY A 189 3.06 -6.24 4.21
CA GLY A 189 2.82 -7.25 5.25
C GLY A 189 3.13 -8.68 4.85
N VAL A 190 3.38 -8.98 3.57
CA VAL A 190 3.90 -10.30 3.18
C VAL A 190 5.18 -10.59 3.94
N GLY A 191 5.16 -11.68 4.67
CA GLY A 191 6.24 -12.09 5.55
C GLY A 191 7.26 -12.98 4.87
N ILE A 192 8.35 -13.17 5.61
CA ILE A 192 9.39 -14.15 5.29
C ILE A 192 9.53 -15.12 6.46
N PRO A 193 9.93 -16.36 6.21
CA PRO A 193 10.20 -17.30 7.30
C PRO A 193 11.44 -16.85 8.09
N TYR A 194 11.31 -16.82 9.41
CA TYR A 194 12.41 -16.60 10.36
C TYR A 194 12.87 -17.89 11.04
N ARG A 195 12.11 -18.96 10.88
CA ARG A 195 12.38 -20.27 11.49
C ARG A 195 12.32 -21.37 10.43
N PRO A 196 13.13 -22.42 10.56
CA PRO A 196 13.20 -23.51 9.56
C PRO A 196 11.87 -24.23 9.32
N GLU A 197 10.98 -24.24 10.31
CA GLU A 197 9.66 -24.89 10.22
C GLU A 197 8.59 -24.04 9.52
N GLN A 198 8.88 -22.76 9.27
CA GLN A 198 7.96 -21.85 8.56
C GLN A 198 8.09 -22.03 7.06
N THR A 199 6.96 -22.01 6.36
CA THR A 199 6.91 -22.09 4.91
C THR A 199 6.97 -20.67 4.30
N GLU A 200 7.71 -20.51 3.22
CA GLU A 200 7.73 -19.29 2.44
C GLU A 200 6.40 -19.05 1.73
N ASN A 201 5.98 -17.80 1.63
CA ASN A 201 4.78 -17.43 0.89
C ASN A 201 4.96 -17.68 -0.62
N ASP A 202 3.92 -18.19 -1.27
CA ASP A 202 3.83 -18.28 -2.73
C ASP A 202 3.22 -16.99 -3.29
N ILE A 203 4.08 -16.09 -3.74
CA ILE A 203 3.68 -14.79 -4.31
C ILE A 203 2.78 -14.94 -5.53
N MET A 204 2.98 -16.00 -6.32
CA MET A 204 2.15 -16.27 -7.50
C MET A 204 0.74 -16.71 -7.09
N ALA A 205 0.65 -17.57 -6.07
CA ALA A 205 -0.64 -17.98 -5.50
C ALA A 205 -1.39 -16.80 -4.88
N ILE A 206 -0.68 -15.92 -4.16
CA ILE A 206 -1.24 -14.67 -3.62
C ILE A 206 -1.80 -13.79 -4.74
N GLY A 207 -1.01 -13.52 -5.79
CA GLY A 207 -1.40 -12.71 -6.92
C GLY A 207 -2.62 -13.27 -7.65
N GLU A 208 -2.63 -14.57 -7.89
CA GLU A 208 -3.76 -15.27 -8.52
C GLU A 208 -5.03 -15.20 -7.65
N GLY A 209 -4.88 -15.33 -6.33
CA GLY A 209 -5.99 -15.19 -5.39
C GLY A 209 -6.60 -13.78 -5.43
N VAL A 210 -5.76 -12.73 -5.43
CA VAL A 210 -6.20 -11.33 -5.57
C VAL A 210 -6.88 -11.10 -6.92
N ARG A 211 -6.32 -11.62 -8.03
CA ARG A 211 -6.91 -11.53 -9.36
C ARG A 211 -8.31 -12.14 -9.41
N LYS A 212 -8.51 -13.32 -8.84
CA LYS A 212 -9.83 -13.96 -8.76
C LYS A 212 -10.84 -13.08 -8.03
N LYS A 213 -10.46 -12.50 -6.89
CA LYS A 213 -11.34 -11.60 -6.14
C LYS A 213 -11.67 -10.32 -6.92
N PHE A 214 -10.72 -9.80 -7.68
CA PHE A 214 -10.95 -8.67 -8.57
C PHE A 214 -12.01 -8.99 -9.63
N GLU A 215 -11.87 -10.11 -10.31
CA GLU A 215 -12.82 -10.58 -11.34
C GLU A 215 -14.20 -10.90 -10.77
N GLU A 216 -14.25 -11.44 -9.55
CA GLU A 216 -15.50 -11.78 -8.87
C GLU A 216 -16.28 -10.56 -8.36
N ILE A 217 -15.59 -9.49 -7.94
CA ILE A 217 -16.21 -8.38 -7.19
C ILE A 217 -16.22 -7.08 -7.99
N LEU A 218 -15.07 -6.65 -8.51
CA LEU A 218 -14.96 -5.33 -9.15
C LEU A 218 -15.46 -5.34 -10.60
N VAL A 219 -15.14 -6.37 -11.37
CA VAL A 219 -15.55 -6.45 -12.78
C VAL A 219 -17.08 -6.42 -12.92
N PRO A 220 -17.86 -7.23 -12.18
CA PRO A 220 -19.32 -7.16 -12.25
C PRO A 220 -19.91 -5.84 -11.75
N ALA A 221 -19.20 -5.12 -10.88
CA ALA A 221 -19.59 -3.80 -10.39
C ALA A 221 -19.27 -2.66 -11.37
N GLY A 222 -18.68 -2.96 -12.54
CA GLY A 222 -18.25 -1.96 -13.51
C GLY A 222 -16.99 -1.19 -13.11
N MET A 223 -16.18 -1.76 -12.21
CA MET A 223 -14.95 -1.17 -11.66
C MET A 223 -13.70 -1.93 -12.13
N GLY A 224 -13.73 -2.48 -13.36
CA GLY A 224 -12.62 -3.25 -13.91
C GLY A 224 -11.39 -2.42 -14.31
N ASP A 225 -11.47 -1.10 -14.26
CA ASP A 225 -10.39 -0.14 -14.51
C ASP A 225 -9.56 0.20 -13.25
N VAL A 226 -10.02 -0.20 -12.05
CA VAL A 226 -9.31 0.04 -10.78
C VAL A 226 -7.91 -0.56 -10.82
N ALA A 227 -6.92 0.24 -10.44
CA ALA A 227 -5.54 -0.22 -10.28
C ALA A 227 -5.28 -0.70 -8.84
N ILE A 228 -4.51 -1.79 -8.74
CA ILE A 228 -4.13 -2.39 -7.45
C ILE A 228 -2.71 -2.00 -7.11
N PHE A 229 -2.50 -1.52 -5.89
CA PHE A 229 -1.19 -1.17 -5.36
C PHE A 229 -0.81 -2.07 -4.17
N SER A 230 0.49 -2.23 -3.96
CA SER A 230 1.07 -2.87 -2.78
C SER A 230 2.27 -2.06 -2.26
N GLU A 231 2.59 -2.23 -0.97
CA GLU A 231 3.65 -1.47 -0.26
C GLU A 231 4.57 -2.45 0.47
N MET A 232 5.29 -3.27 -0.30
CA MET A 232 6.15 -4.27 0.28
C MET A 232 7.46 -3.65 0.78
N GLY A 233 7.89 -4.05 1.96
CA GLY A 233 9.16 -3.59 2.51
C GLY A 233 10.09 -4.75 2.86
N ARG A 234 9.53 -5.85 3.37
CA ARG A 234 10.32 -6.97 3.89
C ARG A 234 10.64 -7.99 2.82
N LEU A 235 9.67 -8.39 2.04
CA LEU A 235 9.81 -9.45 1.04
C LEU A 235 10.86 -9.11 -0.04
N PRO A 236 10.87 -7.93 -0.70
CA PRO A 236 11.81 -7.65 -1.77
C PRO A 236 13.29 -7.73 -1.36
N PRO A 237 13.73 -7.15 -0.21
CA PRO A 237 15.14 -7.17 0.18
C PRO A 237 15.55 -8.42 0.97
N ALA A 238 14.62 -9.11 1.62
CA ALA A 238 14.96 -10.14 2.60
C ALA A 238 15.75 -11.34 2.04
N PRO A 239 15.43 -11.89 0.87
CA PRO A 239 16.24 -12.95 0.27
C PRO A 239 17.64 -12.50 -0.15
N THR A 240 17.86 -11.20 -0.28
CA THR A 240 19.10 -10.60 -0.82
C THR A 240 19.97 -9.95 0.24
N VAL A 241 19.40 -9.60 1.40
CA VAL A 241 20.12 -9.00 2.52
C VAL A 241 20.71 -10.12 3.40
N HIS A 242 21.62 -10.90 2.81
CA HIS A 242 22.57 -11.68 3.58
C HIS A 242 23.85 -10.86 3.77
N TRP A 243 24.49 -11.00 4.93
CA TRP A 243 25.82 -10.46 5.13
C TRP A 243 26.77 -11.11 4.13
N CYS A 244 27.10 -10.40 3.08
CA CYS A 244 28.05 -10.84 2.06
C CYS A 244 29.31 -10.00 2.16
N PRO A 245 30.49 -10.59 2.14
CA PRO A 245 31.72 -9.86 1.93
C PRO A 245 31.72 -9.14 0.58
N PRO A 246 32.48 -8.06 0.40
CA PRO A 246 32.43 -7.25 -0.82
C PRO A 246 32.91 -8.04 -2.04
N SER A 247 31.98 -8.49 -2.88
CA SER A 247 32.26 -9.06 -4.20
C SER A 247 31.23 -8.57 -5.22
N SER A 248 31.66 -8.45 -6.45
CA SER A 248 31.09 -7.71 -7.57
C SER A 248 29.78 -8.26 -8.21
N THR A 249 29.14 -9.26 -7.63
CA THR A 249 28.00 -9.99 -8.25
C THR A 249 26.61 -9.56 -7.72
N LYS A 250 26.54 -8.54 -6.89
CA LYS A 250 25.31 -8.21 -6.11
C LYS A 250 24.16 -7.59 -6.91
N SER A 251 24.45 -6.76 -7.91
CA SER A 251 23.39 -6.03 -8.61
C SER A 251 22.55 -6.94 -9.52
N THR A 252 23.16 -7.93 -10.13
CA THR A 252 22.47 -8.88 -11.02
C THR A 252 21.51 -9.79 -10.25
N PHE A 253 21.89 -10.21 -9.03
CA PHE A 253 21.04 -11.07 -8.20
C PHE A 253 19.81 -10.32 -7.67
N ILE A 254 20.00 -9.09 -7.19
CA ILE A 254 18.88 -8.23 -6.74
C ILE A 254 17.92 -7.97 -7.90
N ARG A 255 18.42 -7.60 -9.08
CA ARG A 255 17.62 -7.39 -10.29
C ARG A 255 16.83 -8.63 -10.68
N SER A 256 17.43 -9.79 -10.72
CA SER A 256 16.75 -11.02 -11.11
C SER A 256 15.62 -11.40 -10.13
N THR A 257 15.85 -11.26 -8.82
CA THR A 257 14.84 -11.56 -7.81
C THR A 257 13.67 -10.58 -7.87
N LEU A 258 13.93 -9.29 -8.04
CA LEU A 258 12.89 -8.27 -8.18
C LEU A 258 12.06 -8.43 -9.46
N VAL A 259 12.71 -8.74 -10.61
CA VAL A 259 12.01 -8.98 -11.88
C VAL A 259 11.04 -10.15 -11.76
N TRP A 260 11.44 -11.24 -11.12
CA TRP A 260 10.54 -12.38 -10.90
C TRP A 260 9.35 -12.06 -9.98
N THR A 261 9.55 -11.21 -8.98
CA THR A 261 8.51 -10.85 -8.00
C THR A 261 7.53 -9.82 -8.53
N LEU A 262 7.96 -8.93 -9.44
CA LEU A 262 7.20 -7.73 -9.83
C LEU A 262 6.79 -7.70 -11.30
N ALA A 263 7.29 -8.60 -12.14
CA ALA A 263 6.93 -8.62 -13.54
C ALA A 263 5.45 -9.04 -13.73
N PRO A 264 4.63 -8.23 -14.43
CA PRO A 264 3.33 -8.70 -14.85
C PRO A 264 3.54 -9.89 -15.80
N GLN A 265 3.08 -11.06 -15.40
CA GLN A 265 3.07 -12.20 -16.30
C GLN A 265 1.94 -11.97 -17.30
N THR A 266 2.32 -11.70 -18.55
CA THR A 266 1.44 -11.60 -19.70
C THR A 266 0.80 -12.95 -20.03
#